data_0c55e652c14d6f3a3817da93171522f9
#
_entry.id   0c55e652c14d6f3a3817da93171522f9
#
_cell.length_a   1.000
_cell.length_b   1.000
_cell.length_c   1.000
_cell.angle_alpha   90.00
_cell.angle_beta   90.00
_cell.angle_gamma   90.00
#
_symmetry.space_group_name_H-M   'P 1'
#
loop_
_entity.id
_entity.type
_entity.pdbx_description
1 polymer ?
#
loop_
_entity_poly.entity_id
_entity_poly.type
_entity_poly.pdbx_seq_one_letter_code
_entity_poly.pdbx_strand_id
1 'polypeptide(L)'
;MTAPILKVQGVSKHFGGFTALSEVSIVIAPGERFGLIGPNGSGKTTLINCISGVLENDGGRIVFDGHEISRLAAYQRTRRGIARSFQIPRPFHSMSVLENLLVPLAFVGRGSRAEADEILRQIGLADKAATLSSRLSQVELRKLELARAMAARPRLLISDEAMAGLSGSEVDEVLKILFDLNAKGITIIMIEHIMQAVMRFSQRVICLDAGRIICEGTPEAIVKNGDVQRAYLGA
;
A
#
# COMPACT_ATOMS: atom_id res chain seq x y z
N MET A 1 16.51 -0.60 -19.99
CA MET A 1 15.90 -0.33 -18.67
C MET A 1 14.39 -0.35 -18.84
N THR A 2 13.66 -1.14 -18.07
CA THR A 2 12.19 -1.15 -18.08
C THR A 2 11.65 0.19 -17.62
N ALA A 3 10.61 0.70 -18.30
CA ALA A 3 9.97 1.95 -17.88
C ALA A 3 9.39 1.81 -16.47
N PRO A 4 9.52 2.82 -15.60
CA PRO A 4 8.99 2.77 -14.24
C PRO A 4 7.46 2.71 -14.24
N ILE A 5 6.90 1.95 -13.29
CA ILE A 5 5.46 1.83 -13.12
C ILE A 5 4.84 3.08 -12.47
N LEU A 6 5.56 3.69 -11.53
CA LEU A 6 5.12 4.92 -10.86
C LEU A 6 6.25 5.96 -10.87
N LYS A 7 5.90 7.19 -11.23
CA LYS A 7 6.74 8.38 -11.05
C LYS A 7 5.94 9.42 -10.27
N VAL A 8 6.47 9.86 -9.15
CA VAL A 8 6.04 11.03 -8.40
C VAL A 8 7.11 12.09 -8.65
N GLN A 9 6.74 13.28 -9.11
CA GLN A 9 7.69 14.31 -9.54
C GLN A 9 7.34 15.65 -8.92
N GLY A 10 8.13 16.09 -7.94
CA GLY A 10 7.98 17.38 -7.26
C GLY A 10 6.63 17.56 -6.55
N VAL A 11 6.04 16.47 -6.04
CA VAL A 11 4.70 16.52 -5.44
C VAL A 11 4.74 17.29 -4.13
N SER A 12 3.87 18.32 -4.06
CA SER A 12 3.68 19.16 -2.89
C SER A 12 2.21 19.14 -2.45
N LYS A 13 1.98 19.24 -1.12
CA LYS A 13 0.65 19.31 -0.53
C LYS A 13 0.63 20.23 0.68
N HIS A 14 -0.34 21.13 0.70
CA HIS A 14 -0.54 22.09 1.78
C HIS A 14 -1.92 21.91 2.40
N PHE A 15 -2.04 22.15 3.69
CA PHE A 15 -3.28 22.25 4.44
C PHE A 15 -3.29 23.59 5.19
N GLY A 16 -3.98 24.58 4.64
CA GLY A 16 -3.86 25.96 5.16
C GLY A 16 -2.41 26.44 5.13
N GLY A 17 -1.86 26.85 6.27
CA GLY A 17 -0.46 27.29 6.40
C GLY A 17 0.56 26.16 6.61
N PHE A 18 0.10 24.90 6.72
CA PHE A 18 0.98 23.74 6.96
C PHE A 18 1.36 23.04 5.66
N THR A 19 2.66 22.83 5.45
CA THR A 19 3.18 22.05 4.31
C THR A 19 3.35 20.60 4.72
N ALA A 20 2.49 19.72 4.21
CA ALA A 20 2.52 18.29 4.49
C ALA A 20 3.46 17.50 3.56
N LEU A 21 3.66 17.98 2.32
CA LEU A 21 4.64 17.46 1.37
C LEU A 21 5.31 18.63 0.65
N SER A 22 6.62 18.56 0.49
CA SER A 22 7.44 19.57 -0.17
C SER A 22 8.32 18.91 -1.24
N GLU A 23 7.91 19.06 -2.50
CA GLU A 23 8.65 18.64 -3.70
C GLU A 23 9.11 17.16 -3.70
N VAL A 24 8.28 16.26 -3.19
CA VAL A 24 8.59 14.83 -3.09
C VAL A 24 8.69 14.22 -4.49
N SER A 25 9.80 13.54 -4.78
CA SER A 25 10.04 12.86 -6.04
C SER A 25 10.47 11.40 -5.80
N ILE A 26 9.76 10.45 -6.44
CA ILE A 26 9.99 9.00 -6.29
C ILE A 26 9.80 8.34 -7.65
N VAL A 27 10.63 7.35 -7.95
CA VAL A 27 10.50 6.50 -9.14
C VAL A 27 10.45 5.05 -8.68
N ILE A 28 9.42 4.30 -9.07
CA ILE A 28 9.25 2.88 -8.69
C ILE A 28 9.22 2.03 -9.96
N ALA A 29 10.05 0.97 -9.96
CA ALA A 29 10.10 0.01 -11.06
C ALA A 29 8.96 -1.02 -11.00
N PRO A 30 8.56 -1.63 -12.13
CA PRO A 30 7.62 -2.75 -12.12
C PRO A 30 8.16 -3.92 -11.28
N GLY A 31 7.31 -4.52 -10.43
CA GLY A 31 7.67 -5.63 -9.56
C GLY A 31 8.55 -5.27 -8.37
N GLU A 32 8.82 -3.99 -8.14
CA GLU A 32 9.64 -3.54 -7.01
C GLU A 32 8.87 -3.68 -5.68
N ARG A 33 9.59 -4.11 -4.63
CA ARG A 33 9.15 -4.04 -3.23
C ARG A 33 9.75 -2.80 -2.59
N PHE A 34 8.93 -1.77 -2.48
CA PHE A 34 9.33 -0.43 -2.04
C PHE A 34 8.82 -0.14 -0.64
N GLY A 35 9.71 0.27 0.25
CA GLY A 35 9.39 0.67 1.63
C GLY A 35 9.26 2.19 1.76
N LEU A 36 8.24 2.63 2.50
CA LEU A 36 8.05 4.03 2.88
C LEU A 36 7.97 4.12 4.40
N ILE A 37 8.98 4.73 5.00
CA ILE A 37 9.08 4.92 6.45
C ILE A 37 9.16 6.39 6.83
N GLY A 38 9.10 6.68 8.11
CA GLY A 38 9.23 8.02 8.69
C GLY A 38 8.42 8.15 9.98
N PRO A 39 8.70 9.13 10.83
CA PRO A 39 7.96 9.36 12.08
C PRO A 39 6.49 9.74 11.82
N ASN A 40 5.69 9.77 12.87
CA ASN A 40 4.32 10.28 12.79
C ASN A 40 4.32 11.74 12.35
N GLY A 41 3.40 12.09 11.44
CA GLY A 41 3.34 13.45 10.88
C GLY A 41 4.36 13.74 9.77
N SER A 42 5.22 12.79 9.37
CA SER A 42 6.23 13.01 8.32
C SER A 42 5.67 13.19 6.90
N GLY A 43 4.38 12.91 6.67
CA GLY A 43 3.74 13.06 5.36
C GLY A 43 3.46 11.75 4.61
N LYS A 44 3.76 10.56 5.16
CA LYS A 44 3.54 9.25 4.51
C LYS A 44 2.10 9.08 4.04
N THR A 45 1.14 9.22 4.93
CA THR A 45 -0.29 9.08 4.62
C THR A 45 -0.74 10.11 3.58
N THR A 46 -0.23 11.34 3.63
CA THR A 46 -0.52 12.38 2.65
C THR A 46 0.00 11.99 1.26
N LEU A 47 1.25 11.49 1.19
CA LEU A 47 1.85 11.04 -0.06
C LEU A 47 1.03 9.89 -0.68
N ILE A 48 0.67 8.89 0.11
CA ILE A 48 -0.13 7.76 -0.35
C ILE A 48 -1.55 8.20 -0.76
N ASN A 49 -2.14 9.14 -0.04
CA ASN A 49 -3.43 9.72 -0.42
C ASN A 49 -3.33 10.47 -1.76
N CYS A 50 -2.22 11.17 -2.02
CA CYS A 50 -1.96 11.78 -3.34
C CYS A 50 -1.76 10.72 -4.43
N ILE A 51 -1.03 9.63 -4.17
CA ILE A 51 -0.81 8.54 -5.14
C ILE A 51 -2.11 7.78 -5.42
N SER A 52 -2.91 7.49 -4.40
CA SER A 52 -4.17 6.74 -4.54
C SER A 52 -5.36 7.59 -5.03
N GLY A 53 -5.22 8.92 -5.09
CA GLY A 53 -6.27 9.84 -5.55
C GLY A 53 -7.33 10.17 -4.50
N VAL A 54 -7.07 9.88 -3.24
CA VAL A 54 -7.89 10.31 -2.10
C VAL A 54 -7.70 11.82 -1.84
N LEU A 55 -6.48 12.31 -2.09
CA LEU A 55 -6.15 13.72 -2.05
C LEU A 55 -5.57 14.16 -3.40
N GLU A 56 -5.86 15.38 -3.79
CA GLU A 56 -5.23 16.05 -4.92
C GLU A 56 -3.95 16.75 -4.43
N ASN A 57 -2.85 16.59 -5.17
CA ASN A 57 -1.62 17.33 -4.90
C ASN A 57 -1.76 18.78 -5.40
N ASP A 58 -1.11 19.73 -4.70
CA ASP A 58 -1.16 21.15 -5.05
C ASP A 58 -0.09 21.52 -6.08
N GLY A 59 1.04 20.80 -6.07
CA GLY A 59 2.14 20.95 -7.02
C GLY A 59 2.69 19.62 -7.48
N GLY A 60 3.48 19.64 -8.57
CA GLY A 60 4.08 18.44 -9.14
C GLY A 60 3.10 17.56 -9.89
N ARG A 61 3.56 16.37 -10.31
CA ARG A 61 2.75 15.42 -11.08
C ARG A 61 3.00 13.98 -10.68
N ILE A 62 2.00 13.13 -10.89
CA ILE A 62 2.03 11.70 -10.65
C ILE A 62 1.73 10.98 -11.96
N VAL A 63 2.66 10.11 -12.38
CA VAL A 63 2.54 9.32 -13.61
C VAL A 63 2.53 7.84 -13.23
N PHE A 64 1.52 7.11 -13.67
CA PHE A 64 1.39 5.67 -13.50
C PHE A 64 1.31 4.99 -14.84
N ASP A 65 2.17 4.00 -15.08
CA ASP A 65 2.23 3.24 -16.34
C ASP A 65 2.28 4.15 -17.57
N GLY A 66 3.12 5.19 -17.53
CA GLY A 66 3.29 6.16 -18.60
C GLY A 66 2.18 7.22 -18.72
N HIS A 67 1.11 7.15 -17.93
CA HIS A 67 -0.02 8.07 -17.99
C HIS A 67 -0.06 8.98 -16.77
N GLU A 68 -0.26 10.26 -16.98
CA GLU A 68 -0.46 11.20 -15.87
C GLU A 68 -1.82 10.93 -15.19
N ILE A 69 -1.76 10.80 -13.85
CA ILE A 69 -2.93 10.49 -13.02
C ILE A 69 -3.22 11.56 -11.96
N SER A 70 -2.46 12.66 -11.93
CA SER A 70 -2.53 13.69 -10.87
C SER A 70 -3.95 14.17 -10.58
N ARG A 71 -4.77 14.33 -11.63
CA ARG A 71 -6.17 14.82 -11.55
C ARG A 71 -7.23 13.72 -11.58
N LEU A 72 -6.83 12.45 -11.64
CA LEU A 72 -7.79 11.35 -11.67
C LEU A 72 -8.31 11.05 -10.26
N ALA A 73 -9.61 10.85 -10.14
CA ALA A 73 -10.24 10.40 -8.91
C ALA A 73 -9.79 8.97 -8.53
N ALA A 74 -9.88 8.62 -7.24
CA ALA A 74 -9.42 7.33 -6.71
C ALA A 74 -9.99 6.13 -7.48
N TYR A 75 -11.29 6.14 -7.81
CA TYR A 75 -11.93 5.04 -8.55
C TYR A 75 -11.35 4.84 -9.96
N GLN A 76 -10.92 5.94 -10.63
CA GLN A 76 -10.28 5.87 -11.93
C GLN A 76 -8.87 5.28 -11.84
N ARG A 77 -8.13 5.60 -10.75
CA ARG A 77 -6.81 5.01 -10.49
C ARG A 77 -6.92 3.53 -10.14
N THR A 78 -7.95 3.14 -9.39
CA THR A 78 -8.22 1.71 -9.12
C THR A 78 -8.47 0.94 -10.41
N ARG A 79 -9.28 1.46 -11.34
CA ARG A 79 -9.49 0.84 -12.66
C ARG A 79 -8.24 0.76 -13.52
N ARG A 80 -7.22 1.57 -13.25
CA ARG A 80 -5.90 1.51 -13.90
C ARG A 80 -4.93 0.54 -13.23
N GLY A 81 -5.33 -0.05 -12.10
CA GLY A 81 -4.52 -1.04 -11.37
C GLY A 81 -3.74 -0.50 -10.18
N ILE A 82 -4.19 0.59 -9.54
CA ILE A 82 -3.68 1.02 -8.23
C ILE A 82 -4.69 0.59 -7.18
N ALA A 83 -4.31 -0.31 -6.27
CA ALA A 83 -5.12 -0.68 -5.13
C ALA A 83 -4.40 -0.36 -3.81
N ARG A 84 -5.18 -0.19 -2.75
CA ARG A 84 -4.67 0.07 -1.41
C ARG A 84 -5.42 -0.80 -0.40
N SER A 85 -4.68 -1.46 0.50
CA SER A 85 -5.22 -1.96 1.76
C SER A 85 -5.17 -0.86 2.80
N PHE A 86 -6.19 -0.78 3.65
CA PHE A 86 -6.29 0.29 4.63
C PHE A 86 -5.83 -0.19 6.01
N GLN A 87 -5.21 0.71 6.77
CA GLN A 87 -4.78 0.48 8.15
C GLN A 87 -5.92 -0.06 9.04
N ILE A 88 -7.10 0.51 8.91
CA ILE A 88 -8.32 -0.01 9.56
C ILE A 88 -9.13 -0.72 8.50
N PRO A 89 -9.29 -2.06 8.57
CA PRO A 89 -10.11 -2.80 7.63
C PRO A 89 -11.54 -2.25 7.58
N ARG A 90 -12.06 -2.09 6.37
CA ARG A 90 -13.42 -1.58 6.14
C ARG A 90 -14.23 -2.57 5.29
N PRO A 91 -14.45 -3.78 5.78
CA PRO A 91 -15.29 -4.74 5.07
C PRO A 91 -16.76 -4.31 5.11
N PHE A 92 -17.54 -4.83 4.19
CA PHE A 92 -19.01 -4.76 4.28
C PHE A 92 -19.47 -5.77 5.32
N HIS A 93 -19.67 -5.31 6.55
CA HIS A 93 -19.90 -6.15 7.73
C HIS A 93 -21.12 -7.08 7.62
N SER A 94 -22.13 -6.70 6.84
CA SER A 94 -23.34 -7.49 6.56
C SER A 94 -23.16 -8.52 5.44
N MET A 95 -22.00 -8.52 4.78
CA MET A 95 -21.68 -9.44 3.69
C MET A 95 -20.73 -10.54 4.17
N SER A 96 -20.82 -11.70 3.53
CA SER A 96 -19.84 -12.78 3.70
C SER A 96 -18.46 -12.37 3.17
N VAL A 97 -17.45 -13.16 3.53
CA VAL A 97 -16.08 -13.01 3.04
C VAL A 97 -16.05 -13.05 1.51
N LEU A 98 -16.75 -14.00 0.90
CA LEU A 98 -16.86 -14.12 -0.56
C LEU A 98 -17.52 -12.88 -1.18
N GLU A 99 -18.65 -12.43 -0.66
CA GLU A 99 -19.36 -11.27 -1.20
C GLU A 99 -18.52 -9.99 -1.13
N ASN A 100 -17.71 -9.85 -0.07
CA ASN A 100 -16.75 -8.75 0.04
C ASN A 100 -15.73 -8.68 -1.11
N LEU A 101 -15.40 -9.82 -1.75
CA LEU A 101 -14.52 -9.87 -2.91
C LEU A 101 -15.28 -9.67 -4.22
N LEU A 102 -16.53 -10.12 -4.30
CA LEU A 102 -17.33 -9.95 -5.51
C LEU A 102 -17.59 -8.48 -5.84
N VAL A 103 -17.69 -7.60 -4.82
CA VAL A 103 -17.90 -6.16 -5.03
C VAL A 103 -16.73 -5.52 -5.82
N PRO A 104 -15.46 -5.55 -5.38
CA PRO A 104 -14.37 -4.97 -6.15
C PRO A 104 -14.13 -5.69 -7.48
N LEU A 105 -14.33 -7.01 -7.59
CA LEU A 105 -14.27 -7.74 -8.84
C LEU A 105 -15.29 -7.23 -9.87
N ALA A 106 -16.53 -7.03 -9.45
CA ALA A 106 -17.58 -6.47 -10.31
C ALA A 106 -17.24 -5.01 -10.73
N PHE A 107 -16.64 -4.23 -9.84
CA PHE A 107 -16.28 -2.84 -10.09
C PHE A 107 -15.19 -2.69 -11.17
N VAL A 108 -14.18 -3.56 -11.18
CA VAL A 108 -13.10 -3.52 -12.19
C VAL A 108 -13.44 -4.26 -13.49
N GLY A 109 -14.59 -4.91 -13.54
CA GLY A 109 -15.19 -5.55 -14.73
C GLY A 109 -15.04 -7.06 -14.78
N ARG A 110 -16.16 -7.78 -14.99
CA ARG A 110 -16.31 -9.23 -15.25
C ARG A 110 -15.56 -10.18 -14.31
N GLY A 111 -15.49 -9.85 -13.01
CA GLY A 111 -14.98 -10.76 -12.01
C GLY A 111 -15.91 -11.98 -11.85
N SER A 112 -15.33 -13.16 -11.68
CA SER A 112 -16.07 -14.41 -11.48
C SER A 112 -15.96 -14.88 -10.03
N ARG A 113 -16.92 -15.73 -9.63
CA ARG A 113 -16.85 -16.43 -8.35
C ARG A 113 -15.56 -17.28 -8.25
N ALA A 114 -15.16 -17.93 -9.34
CA ALA A 114 -13.95 -18.74 -9.38
C ALA A 114 -12.69 -17.92 -9.09
N GLU A 115 -12.64 -16.68 -9.56
CA GLU A 115 -11.54 -15.75 -9.25
C GLU A 115 -11.55 -15.33 -7.76
N ALA A 116 -12.73 -15.07 -7.19
CA ALA A 116 -12.85 -14.78 -5.76
C ALA A 116 -12.40 -15.98 -4.91
N ASP A 117 -12.83 -17.21 -5.27
CA ASP A 117 -12.43 -18.43 -4.58
C ASP A 117 -10.90 -18.66 -4.68
N GLU A 118 -10.27 -18.32 -5.81
CA GLU A 118 -8.81 -18.38 -5.96
C GLU A 118 -8.10 -17.37 -5.04
N ILE A 119 -8.58 -16.14 -5.00
CA ILE A 119 -8.03 -15.12 -4.09
C ILE A 119 -8.17 -15.60 -2.63
N LEU A 120 -9.33 -16.14 -2.23
CA LEU A 120 -9.55 -16.64 -0.87
C LEU A 120 -8.60 -17.78 -0.51
N ARG A 121 -8.29 -18.67 -1.46
CA ARG A 121 -7.28 -19.74 -1.24
C ARG A 121 -5.88 -19.14 -1.02
N GLN A 122 -5.50 -18.15 -1.80
CA GLN A 122 -4.18 -17.50 -1.72
C GLN A 122 -3.94 -16.82 -0.37
N ILE A 123 -5.00 -16.26 0.24
CA ILE A 123 -4.89 -15.57 1.54
C ILE A 123 -5.27 -16.46 2.74
N GLY A 124 -5.62 -17.73 2.50
CA GLY A 124 -5.99 -18.69 3.55
C GLY A 124 -7.32 -18.39 4.23
N LEU A 125 -8.33 -17.94 3.46
CA LEU A 125 -9.71 -17.71 3.95
C LEU A 125 -10.76 -18.51 3.17
N ALA A 126 -10.38 -19.53 2.42
CA ALA A 126 -11.29 -20.32 1.59
C ALA A 126 -12.37 -21.04 2.40
N ASP A 127 -12.02 -21.57 3.57
CA ASP A 127 -12.92 -22.23 4.53
C ASP A 127 -13.94 -21.28 5.15
N LYS A 128 -13.69 -19.97 5.10
CA LYS A 128 -14.54 -18.91 5.65
C LYS A 128 -15.33 -18.14 4.60
N ALA A 129 -15.36 -18.61 3.34
CA ALA A 129 -16.02 -17.90 2.25
C ALA A 129 -17.48 -17.50 2.55
N ALA A 130 -18.23 -18.36 3.22
CA ALA A 130 -19.63 -18.11 3.61
C ALA A 130 -19.79 -17.39 4.97
N THR A 131 -18.68 -17.17 5.70
CA THR A 131 -18.72 -16.51 7.01
C THR A 131 -18.98 -15.01 6.85
N LEU A 132 -19.82 -14.41 7.68
CA LEU A 132 -19.98 -12.95 7.73
C LEU A 132 -18.66 -12.30 8.15
N SER A 133 -18.26 -11.23 7.46
CA SER A 133 -17.01 -10.54 7.75
C SER A 133 -16.96 -9.93 9.17
N SER A 134 -18.12 -9.67 9.77
CA SER A 134 -18.23 -9.24 11.18
C SER A 134 -17.80 -10.28 12.21
N ARG A 135 -17.64 -11.56 11.80
CA ARG A 135 -17.24 -12.68 12.68
C ARG A 135 -15.75 -13.05 12.54
N LEU A 136 -15.01 -12.32 11.71
CA LEU A 136 -13.60 -12.57 11.50
C LEU A 136 -12.74 -12.05 12.66
N SER A 137 -11.65 -12.76 12.95
CA SER A 137 -10.60 -12.27 13.84
C SER A 137 -9.85 -11.07 13.23
N GLN A 138 -9.02 -10.42 14.02
CA GLN A 138 -8.26 -9.26 13.55
C GLN A 138 -7.34 -9.60 12.38
N VAL A 139 -6.59 -10.70 12.46
CA VAL A 139 -5.71 -11.13 11.36
C VAL A 139 -6.51 -11.50 10.11
N GLU A 140 -7.66 -12.15 10.27
CA GLU A 140 -8.53 -12.50 9.15
C GLU A 140 -9.14 -11.26 8.48
N LEU A 141 -9.46 -10.23 9.25
CA LEU A 141 -9.90 -8.94 8.70
C LEU A 141 -8.77 -8.27 7.88
N ARG A 142 -7.50 -8.37 8.34
CA ARG A 142 -6.34 -7.88 7.57
C ARG A 142 -6.17 -8.66 6.27
N LYS A 143 -6.28 -9.99 6.33
CA LYS A 143 -6.24 -10.84 5.14
C LYS A 143 -7.39 -10.50 4.18
N LEU A 144 -8.61 -10.31 4.68
CA LEU A 144 -9.76 -9.91 3.85
C LEU A 144 -9.53 -8.54 3.18
N GLU A 145 -8.93 -7.58 3.88
CA GLU A 145 -8.62 -6.27 3.29
C GLU A 145 -7.59 -6.39 2.14
N LEU A 146 -6.55 -7.21 2.33
CA LEU A 146 -5.61 -7.55 1.24
C LEU A 146 -6.31 -8.25 0.08
N ALA A 147 -7.20 -9.21 0.35
CA ALA A 147 -7.97 -9.91 -0.66
C ALA A 147 -8.86 -8.97 -1.48
N ARG A 148 -9.49 -7.99 -0.84
CA ARG A 148 -10.30 -6.96 -1.50
C ARG A 148 -9.44 -6.08 -2.41
N ALA A 149 -8.23 -5.73 -1.96
CA ALA A 149 -7.27 -5.00 -2.78
C ALA A 149 -6.79 -5.85 -3.98
N MET A 150 -6.55 -7.17 -3.79
CA MET A 150 -6.22 -8.10 -4.88
C MET A 150 -7.37 -8.24 -5.90
N ALA A 151 -8.61 -8.28 -5.43
CA ALA A 151 -9.80 -8.34 -6.28
C ALA A 151 -9.94 -7.14 -7.21
N ALA A 152 -9.28 -6.02 -6.90
CA ALA A 152 -9.16 -4.88 -7.81
C ALA A 152 -8.10 -5.10 -8.92
N ARG A 153 -7.46 -6.28 -9.03
CA ARG A 153 -6.43 -6.65 -10.01
C ARG A 153 -5.30 -5.62 -10.10
N PRO A 154 -4.60 -5.36 -8.99
CA PRO A 154 -3.61 -4.30 -8.97
C PRO A 154 -2.34 -4.67 -9.76
N ARG A 155 -1.76 -3.67 -10.42
CA ARG A 155 -0.36 -3.66 -10.88
C ARG A 155 0.54 -3.00 -9.83
N LEU A 156 -0.05 -2.11 -9.01
CA LEU A 156 0.55 -1.46 -7.85
C LEU A 156 -0.37 -1.63 -6.64
N LEU A 157 0.11 -2.33 -5.63
CA LEU A 157 -0.55 -2.49 -4.33
C LEU A 157 0.14 -1.58 -3.31
N ILE A 158 -0.63 -0.76 -2.63
CA ILE A 158 -0.19 0.02 -1.48
C ILE A 158 -0.65 -0.72 -0.22
N SER A 159 0.30 -1.29 0.53
CA SER A 159 0.06 -1.96 1.81
C SER A 159 0.30 -0.95 2.93
N ASP A 160 -0.77 -0.44 3.50
CA ASP A 160 -0.75 0.65 4.47
C ASP A 160 -1.05 0.11 5.86
N GLU A 161 0.00 -0.06 6.68
CA GLU A 161 -0.03 -0.56 8.05
C GLU A 161 -0.86 -1.86 8.21
N ALA A 162 -0.71 -2.76 7.26
CA ALA A 162 -1.49 -4.01 7.23
C ALA A 162 -1.16 -4.96 8.39
N MET A 163 -0.02 -4.74 9.08
CA MET A 163 0.47 -5.59 10.17
C MET A 163 0.31 -4.95 11.56
N ALA A 164 -0.28 -3.75 11.65
CA ALA A 164 -0.46 -3.07 12.94
C ALA A 164 -1.28 -3.90 13.92
N GLY A 165 -0.73 -4.14 15.12
CA GLY A 165 -1.39 -4.88 16.20
C GLY A 165 -1.37 -6.40 16.05
N LEU A 166 -0.67 -6.96 15.05
CA LEU A 166 -0.50 -8.40 14.87
C LEU A 166 0.68 -8.94 15.69
N SER A 167 0.60 -10.21 16.09
CA SER A 167 1.72 -10.97 16.68
C SER A 167 2.79 -11.28 15.64
N GLY A 168 3.99 -11.68 16.07
CA GLY A 168 5.09 -11.99 15.16
C GLY A 168 4.75 -13.06 14.12
N SER A 169 4.03 -14.13 14.51
CA SER A 169 3.60 -15.19 13.59
C SER A 169 2.55 -14.69 12.58
N GLU A 170 1.64 -13.82 13.00
CA GLU A 170 0.65 -13.23 12.10
C GLU A 170 1.28 -12.23 11.12
N VAL A 171 2.31 -11.50 11.56
CA VAL A 171 3.15 -10.66 10.67
C VAL A 171 3.81 -11.51 9.59
N ASP A 172 4.36 -12.68 9.96
CA ASP A 172 4.99 -13.58 9.00
C ASP A 172 3.99 -14.12 7.97
N GLU A 173 2.75 -14.41 8.37
CA GLU A 173 1.68 -14.82 7.45
C GLU A 173 1.35 -13.71 6.43
N VAL A 174 1.20 -12.46 6.89
CA VAL A 174 0.91 -11.32 6.01
C VAL A 174 2.09 -11.04 5.08
N LEU A 175 3.33 -11.08 5.58
CA LEU A 175 4.53 -10.94 4.76
C LEU A 175 4.61 -12.00 3.66
N LYS A 176 4.31 -13.27 3.98
CA LYS A 176 4.27 -14.34 3.00
C LYS A 176 3.28 -14.03 1.87
N ILE A 177 2.06 -13.59 2.21
CA ILE A 177 1.06 -13.20 1.20
C ILE A 177 1.62 -12.08 0.31
N LEU A 178 2.26 -11.05 0.87
CA LEU A 178 2.83 -9.94 0.09
C LEU A 178 3.99 -10.41 -0.81
N PHE A 179 4.84 -11.32 -0.33
CA PHE A 179 5.89 -11.93 -1.17
C PHE A 179 5.30 -12.73 -2.33
N ASP A 180 4.27 -13.54 -2.07
CA ASP A 180 3.60 -14.34 -3.09
C ASP A 180 2.92 -13.45 -4.16
N LEU A 181 2.34 -12.32 -3.75
CA LEU A 181 1.78 -11.32 -4.65
C LEU A 181 2.87 -10.65 -5.50
N ASN A 182 3.98 -10.28 -4.89
CA ASN A 182 5.11 -9.68 -5.63
C ASN A 182 5.73 -10.67 -6.63
N ALA A 183 5.85 -11.95 -6.26
CA ALA A 183 6.33 -13.00 -7.17
C ALA A 183 5.44 -13.16 -8.42
N LYS A 184 4.16 -12.76 -8.36
CA LYS A 184 3.24 -12.69 -9.50
C LYS A 184 3.37 -11.40 -10.32
N GLY A 185 4.37 -10.56 -10.02
CA GLY A 185 4.67 -9.34 -10.75
C GLY A 185 3.98 -8.07 -10.22
N ILE A 186 3.26 -8.14 -9.09
CA ILE A 186 2.65 -6.97 -8.48
C ILE A 186 3.73 -6.12 -7.81
N THR A 187 3.78 -4.84 -8.16
CA THR A 187 4.60 -3.84 -7.46
C THR A 187 3.97 -3.51 -6.13
N ILE A 188 4.76 -3.43 -5.05
CA ILE A 188 4.20 -3.19 -3.73
C ILE A 188 4.91 -2.02 -3.05
N ILE A 189 4.14 -1.03 -2.61
CA ILE A 189 4.57 0.00 -1.66
C ILE A 189 4.12 -0.45 -0.27
N MET A 190 5.07 -0.69 0.62
CA MET A 190 4.81 -1.03 2.01
C MET A 190 5.03 0.17 2.91
N ILE A 191 4.01 0.53 3.69
CA ILE A 191 4.12 1.52 4.76
C ILE A 191 3.89 0.79 6.07
N GLU A 192 4.89 0.77 6.94
CA GLU A 192 4.82 0.06 8.20
C GLU A 192 5.63 0.77 9.28
N HIS A 193 5.21 0.57 10.53
CA HIS A 193 5.96 0.98 11.72
C HIS A 193 6.82 -0.15 12.28
N ILE A 194 6.56 -1.40 11.87
CA ILE A 194 7.35 -2.57 12.26
C ILE A 194 8.60 -2.63 11.38
N MET A 195 9.69 -2.00 11.83
CA MET A 195 10.93 -1.88 11.04
C MET A 195 11.43 -3.23 10.54
N GLN A 196 11.34 -4.30 11.34
CA GLN A 196 11.75 -5.64 10.91
C GLN A 196 10.97 -6.13 9.69
N ALA A 197 9.67 -5.85 9.59
CA ALA A 197 8.85 -6.21 8.44
C ALA A 197 9.30 -5.44 7.19
N VAL A 198 9.54 -4.12 7.33
CA VAL A 198 10.04 -3.29 6.22
C VAL A 198 11.39 -3.77 5.72
N MET A 199 12.33 -4.04 6.65
CA MET A 199 13.69 -4.49 6.31
C MET A 199 13.69 -5.86 5.61
N ARG A 200 12.82 -6.78 6.03
CA ARG A 200 12.70 -8.12 5.42
C ARG A 200 12.04 -8.08 4.06
N PHE A 201 11.09 -7.18 3.87
CA PHE A 201 10.28 -7.15 2.65
C PHE A 201 10.87 -6.29 1.55
N SER A 202 11.37 -5.11 1.88
CA SER A 202 11.69 -4.08 0.89
C SER A 202 13.04 -4.31 0.22
N GLN A 203 13.14 -3.98 -1.06
CA GLN A 203 14.40 -3.93 -1.81
C GLN A 203 15.04 -2.54 -1.72
N ARG A 204 14.20 -1.53 -1.64
CA ARG A 204 14.58 -0.12 -1.49
C ARG A 204 13.59 0.56 -0.56
N VAL A 205 14.09 1.48 0.25
CA VAL A 205 13.30 2.21 1.25
C VAL A 205 13.60 3.69 1.13
N ILE A 206 12.57 4.52 1.28
CA ILE A 206 12.73 5.95 1.53
C ILE A 206 12.27 6.29 2.95
N CYS A 207 12.93 7.27 3.55
CA CYS A 207 12.50 7.88 4.80
C CYS A 207 11.98 9.27 4.52
N LEU A 208 10.73 9.52 4.93
CA LEU A 208 10.13 10.86 4.94
C LEU A 208 10.28 11.47 6.34
N ASP A 209 10.62 12.76 6.36
CA ASP A 209 10.52 13.59 7.55
C ASP A 209 10.07 15.01 7.16
N ALA A 210 9.16 15.60 7.95
CA ALA A 210 8.61 16.94 7.70
C ALA A 210 8.22 17.21 6.22
N GLY A 211 7.61 16.21 5.57
CA GLY A 211 7.16 16.30 4.18
C GLY A 211 8.25 16.18 3.12
N ARG A 212 9.48 15.81 3.47
CA ARG A 212 10.62 15.69 2.56
C ARG A 212 11.26 14.30 2.67
N ILE A 213 11.86 13.84 1.58
CA ILE A 213 12.70 12.63 1.61
C ILE A 213 14.05 13.02 2.21
N ILE A 214 14.39 12.43 3.35
CA ILE A 214 15.68 12.65 4.03
C ILE A 214 16.72 11.58 3.69
N CYS A 215 16.26 10.39 3.27
CA CYS A 215 17.14 9.30 2.88
C CYS A 215 16.44 8.34 1.93
N GLU A 216 17.20 7.77 1.00
CA GLU A 216 16.80 6.70 0.10
C GLU A 216 17.94 5.69 -0.02
N GLY A 217 17.64 4.38 0.03
CA GLY A 217 18.65 3.34 -0.08
C GLY A 217 18.13 1.94 0.17
N THR A 218 19.06 0.99 0.29
CA THR A 218 18.73 -0.37 0.74
C THR A 218 18.30 -0.34 2.20
N PRO A 219 17.54 -1.35 2.68
CA PRO A 219 17.16 -1.45 4.09
C PRO A 219 18.35 -1.28 5.05
N GLU A 220 19.50 -1.91 4.75
CA GLU A 220 20.71 -1.86 5.59
C GLU A 220 21.32 -0.45 5.62
N ALA A 221 21.28 0.28 4.50
CA ALA A 221 21.78 1.65 4.43
C ALA A 221 20.88 2.61 5.24
N ILE A 222 19.57 2.42 5.17
CA ILE A 222 18.58 3.21 5.92
C ILE A 222 18.78 3.08 7.44
N VAL A 223 18.96 1.85 7.95
CA VAL A 223 19.16 1.62 9.39
C VAL A 223 20.43 2.32 9.93
N LYS A 224 21.47 2.41 9.09
CA LYS A 224 22.75 3.03 9.45
C LYS A 224 22.78 4.55 9.25
N ASN A 225 21.75 5.12 8.63
CA ASN A 225 21.73 6.54 8.32
C ASN A 225 21.43 7.38 9.57
N GLY A 226 22.31 8.33 9.88
CA GLY A 226 22.21 9.18 11.07
C GLY A 226 20.99 10.12 11.06
N ASP A 227 20.56 10.61 9.88
CA ASP A 227 19.38 11.47 9.76
C ASP A 227 18.11 10.67 10.06
N VAL A 228 18.04 9.41 9.58
CA VAL A 228 16.93 8.51 9.87
C VAL A 228 16.87 8.21 11.37
N GLN A 229 18.02 7.90 11.99
CA GLN A 229 18.09 7.65 13.44
C GLN A 229 17.61 8.85 14.24
N ARG A 230 18.06 10.08 13.90
CA ARG A 230 17.61 11.33 14.55
C ARG A 230 16.12 11.56 14.38
N ALA A 231 15.58 11.37 13.18
CA ALA A 231 14.15 11.56 12.91
C ALA A 231 13.26 10.65 13.77
N TYR A 232 13.71 9.43 14.09
CA TYR A 232 12.96 8.49 14.93
C TYR A 232 13.18 8.68 16.43
N LEU A 233 14.35 9.16 16.85
CA LEU A 233 14.70 9.35 18.26
C LEU A 233 14.28 10.73 18.80
N GLY A 234 13.93 11.67 17.93
CA GLY A 234 13.48 13.01 18.33
C GLY A 234 14.58 13.86 18.93
N ALA A 235 15.82 13.69 18.49
CA ALA A 235 16.98 14.46 18.93
C ALA A 235 17.14 15.78 18.18
#